data_d475a231ebe047dfbc2f17cf193b3ed5
#
_entry.id   d475a231ebe047dfbc2f17cf193b3ed5
#
_cell.length_a   1.000
_cell.length_b   1.000
_cell.length_c   1.000
_cell.angle_alpha   90.00
_cell.angle_beta   90.00
_cell.angle_gamma   90.00
#
_symmetry.space_group_name_H-M   'P 1'
#
loop_
_entity.id
_entity.type
_entity.pdbx_description
1 polymer ?
#
loop_
_entity_poly.entity_id
_entity_poly.type
_entity_poly.pdbx_seq_one_letter_code
_entity_poly.pdbx_strand_id
1 'polypeptide(L)'
;MSAESNPVTDALEAYSATVLAKDLDAFLDLYADDVVVFDGWQKWEYRGRAEWRPAIEAWFVGLREKTCEVRFSEITSSVGDYTAFAHAAVRYAGMNPDGSEAESMMQRITIGLTKFDDDWKITHEHTSLPLDMESGKAIFEH
;
A
#
# COMPACT_ATOMS: atom_id res chain seq x y z
N MET A 1 -3.28 -30.15 7.71
CA MET A 1 -2.12 -29.31 7.97
C MET A 1 -2.43 -27.88 7.58
N SER A 2 -2.37 -26.98 8.51
CA SER A 2 -2.60 -25.57 8.22
C SER A 2 -1.42 -25.01 7.43
N ALA A 3 -1.69 -24.18 6.44
CA ALA A 3 -0.65 -23.44 5.76
C ALA A 3 0.01 -22.48 6.75
N GLU A 4 1.32 -22.36 6.68
CA GLU A 4 2.01 -21.37 7.48
C GLU A 4 1.58 -19.98 7.05
N SER A 5 1.33 -19.12 8.01
CA SER A 5 1.00 -17.73 7.77
C SER A 5 2.21 -17.01 7.17
N ASN A 6 2.01 -16.30 6.07
CA ASN A 6 3.05 -15.48 5.46
C ASN A 6 2.72 -14.01 5.75
N PRO A 7 3.55 -13.33 6.54
CA PRO A 7 3.26 -11.94 6.93
C PRO A 7 3.16 -10.99 5.75
N VAL A 8 3.89 -11.23 4.67
CA VAL A 8 3.81 -10.41 3.47
C VAL A 8 2.46 -10.59 2.80
N THR A 9 2.05 -11.85 2.56
CA THR A 9 0.76 -12.13 1.93
C THR A 9 -0.38 -11.55 2.77
N ASP A 10 -0.33 -11.78 4.08
CA ASP A 10 -1.36 -11.26 4.99
C ASP A 10 -1.44 -9.73 4.94
N ALA A 11 -0.29 -9.05 4.93
CA ALA A 11 -0.25 -7.58 4.87
C ALA A 11 -0.82 -7.06 3.55
N LEU A 12 -0.46 -7.66 2.42
CA LEU A 12 -0.94 -7.22 1.12
C LEU A 12 -2.43 -7.48 0.94
N GLU A 13 -2.92 -8.62 1.41
CA GLU A 13 -4.35 -8.93 1.37
C GLU A 13 -5.15 -7.96 2.25
N ALA A 14 -4.65 -7.67 3.45
CA ALA A 14 -5.29 -6.72 4.35
C ALA A 14 -5.26 -5.30 3.79
N TYR A 15 -4.17 -4.91 3.13
CA TYR A 15 -4.07 -3.64 2.44
C TYR A 15 -5.21 -3.51 1.40
N SER A 16 -5.35 -4.49 0.53
CA SER A 16 -6.38 -4.49 -0.50
C SER A 16 -7.80 -4.45 0.10
N ALA A 17 -8.04 -5.25 1.11
CA ALA A 17 -9.36 -5.36 1.74
C ALA A 17 -9.77 -4.06 2.47
N THR A 18 -8.84 -3.46 3.21
CA THR A 18 -9.14 -2.24 3.98
C THR A 18 -9.31 -1.03 3.08
N VAL A 19 -8.56 -0.95 1.97
CA VAL A 19 -8.75 0.10 0.97
C VAL A 19 -10.11 -0.04 0.30
N LEU A 20 -10.48 -1.25 -0.12
CA LEU A 20 -11.78 -1.49 -0.75
C LEU A 20 -12.93 -1.10 0.17
N ALA A 21 -12.81 -1.39 1.45
CA ALA A 21 -13.82 -1.04 2.46
C ALA A 21 -13.75 0.43 2.90
N LYS A 22 -12.71 1.16 2.52
CA LYS A 22 -12.41 2.51 3.01
C LYS A 22 -12.38 2.56 4.54
N ASP A 23 -11.82 1.52 5.15
CA ASP A 23 -11.74 1.37 6.60
C ASP A 23 -10.42 1.98 7.08
N LEU A 24 -10.46 3.25 7.43
CA LEU A 24 -9.28 4.04 7.79
C LEU A 24 -8.54 3.43 8.99
N ASP A 25 -9.27 3.12 10.05
CA ASP A 25 -8.64 2.59 11.27
C ASP A 25 -8.01 1.22 11.03
N ALA A 26 -8.71 0.33 10.33
CA ALA A 26 -8.17 -1.00 10.00
C ALA A 26 -6.96 -0.91 9.08
N PHE A 27 -6.99 0.01 8.11
CA PHE A 27 -5.85 0.25 7.22
C PHE A 27 -4.62 0.70 8.02
N LEU A 28 -4.81 1.71 8.88
CA LEU A 28 -3.71 2.25 9.68
C LEU A 28 -3.18 1.25 10.71
N ASP A 29 -4.01 0.33 11.15
CA ASP A 29 -3.60 -0.72 12.08
C ASP A 29 -2.58 -1.70 11.47
N LEU A 30 -2.44 -1.70 10.15
CA LEU A 30 -1.41 -2.48 9.46
C LEU A 30 0.00 -1.92 9.68
N TYR A 31 0.10 -0.66 10.10
CA TYR A 31 1.35 0.08 10.20
C TYR A 31 1.80 0.22 11.64
N ALA A 32 3.11 0.18 11.84
CA ALA A 32 3.70 0.50 13.16
C ALA A 32 3.52 1.99 13.47
N ASP A 33 3.51 2.32 14.75
CA ASP A 33 3.36 3.73 15.19
C ASP A 33 4.42 4.64 14.58
N ASP A 34 5.65 4.16 14.42
CA ASP A 34 6.79 4.92 13.92
C ASP A 34 7.13 4.64 12.47
N VAL A 35 6.17 4.17 11.70
CA VAL A 35 6.36 3.88 10.27
C VAL A 35 6.91 5.10 9.53
N VAL A 36 7.78 4.86 8.56
CA VAL A 36 8.20 5.89 7.61
C VAL A 36 7.72 5.49 6.23
N VAL A 37 6.96 6.38 5.61
CA VAL A 37 6.40 6.14 4.27
C VAL A 37 7.01 7.12 3.28
N PHE A 38 7.55 6.57 2.20
CA PHE A 38 7.96 7.33 1.03
C PHE A 38 6.88 7.09 -0.03
N ASP A 39 5.91 7.99 -0.03
CA ASP A 39 4.82 7.91 -0.99
C ASP A 39 5.19 8.70 -2.25
N GLY A 40 4.74 8.24 -3.40
CA GLY A 40 5.02 8.90 -4.66
C GLY A 40 4.35 10.27 -4.82
N TRP A 41 3.52 10.68 -3.87
CA TRP A 41 2.68 11.88 -3.97
C TRP A 41 2.93 12.84 -2.83
N GLN A 42 2.80 14.14 -3.11
CA GLN A 42 2.71 15.26 -2.18
C GLN A 42 3.98 15.57 -1.41
N LYS A 43 4.39 14.72 -0.50
CA LYS A 43 5.49 14.98 0.43
C LYS A 43 6.67 14.08 0.16
N TRP A 44 7.84 14.54 0.59
CA TRP A 44 9.06 13.73 0.57
C TRP A 44 8.88 12.46 1.41
N GLU A 45 8.26 12.61 2.58
CA GLU A 45 8.03 11.47 3.48
C GLU A 45 6.90 11.77 4.46
N TYR A 46 6.36 10.69 5.03
CA TYR A 46 5.47 10.75 6.18
C TYR A 46 6.14 9.97 7.31
N ARG A 47 6.34 10.62 8.46
CA ARG A 47 6.96 10.00 9.62
C ARG A 47 5.92 9.75 10.69
N GLY A 48 5.70 8.46 10.98
CA GLY A 48 4.73 8.02 11.96
C GLY A 48 3.34 7.87 11.41
N ARG A 49 2.59 7.00 12.04
CA ARG A 49 1.20 6.72 11.67
C ARG A 49 0.33 7.96 11.77
N ALA A 50 0.64 8.84 12.73
CA ALA A 50 -0.11 10.09 12.92
C ALA A 50 0.01 11.03 11.71
N GLU A 51 1.17 11.08 11.06
CA GLU A 51 1.35 11.87 9.83
C GLU A 51 0.72 11.18 8.61
N TRP A 52 0.76 9.85 8.59
CA TRP A 52 0.21 9.06 7.48
C TRP A 52 -1.32 9.12 7.44
N ARG A 53 -1.97 9.22 8.61
CA ARG A 53 -3.43 9.21 8.74
C ARG A 53 -4.14 10.25 7.86
N PRO A 54 -3.79 11.55 7.90
CA PRO A 54 -4.49 12.54 7.08
C PRO A 54 -4.37 12.28 5.58
N ALA A 55 -3.24 11.73 5.13
CA ALA A 55 -3.05 11.39 3.71
C ALA A 55 -4.00 10.28 3.26
N ILE A 56 -4.15 9.25 4.07
CA ILE A 56 -5.05 8.13 3.76
C ILE A 56 -6.51 8.57 3.86
N GLU A 57 -6.85 9.36 4.87
CA GLU A 57 -8.20 9.90 5.01
C GLU A 57 -8.58 10.73 3.78
N ALA A 58 -7.68 11.60 3.31
CA ALA A 58 -7.90 12.40 2.10
C ALA A 58 -8.12 11.51 0.87
N TRP A 59 -7.35 10.44 0.74
CA TRP A 59 -7.52 9.48 -0.35
C TRP A 59 -8.91 8.84 -0.32
N PHE A 60 -9.31 8.30 0.83
CA PHE A 60 -10.60 7.62 0.96
C PHE A 60 -11.78 8.56 0.75
N VAL A 61 -11.71 9.76 1.31
CA VAL A 61 -12.73 10.80 1.11
C VAL A 61 -12.82 11.21 -0.36
N GLY A 62 -11.66 11.34 -1.02
CA GLY A 62 -11.58 11.74 -2.42
C GLY A 62 -12.17 10.73 -3.39
N LEU A 63 -12.32 9.48 -2.99
CA LEU A 63 -12.96 8.46 -3.82
C LEU A 63 -14.46 8.71 -3.99
N ARG A 64 -15.08 9.37 -3.02
CA ARG A 64 -16.52 9.65 -3.01
C ARG A 64 -17.33 8.36 -3.14
N GLU A 65 -18.18 8.24 -4.18
CA GLU A 65 -18.99 7.04 -4.42
C GLU A 65 -18.19 5.89 -5.02
N LYS A 66 -16.97 6.14 -5.48
CA LYS A 66 -16.12 5.10 -6.06
C LYS A 66 -15.45 4.29 -4.97
N THR A 67 -15.06 3.08 -5.32
CA THR A 67 -14.15 2.25 -4.50
C THR A 67 -12.81 2.14 -5.20
N CYS A 68 -11.81 1.67 -4.49
CA CYS A 68 -10.50 1.41 -5.08
C CYS A 68 -10.16 -0.07 -4.95
N GLU A 69 -9.97 -0.73 -6.08
CA GLU A 69 -9.43 -2.09 -6.11
C GLU A 69 -7.92 -2.00 -6.19
N VAL A 70 -7.26 -2.66 -5.25
CA VAL A 70 -5.80 -2.72 -5.21
C VAL A 70 -5.37 -4.15 -5.51
N ARG A 71 -4.52 -4.32 -6.52
CA ARG A 71 -4.00 -5.63 -6.91
C ARG A 71 -2.48 -5.60 -6.96
N PHE A 72 -1.88 -6.57 -6.30
CA PHE A 72 -0.43 -6.75 -6.29
C PHE A 72 -0.05 -7.87 -7.25
N SER A 73 1.05 -7.67 -7.97
CA SER A 73 1.60 -8.66 -8.90
C SER A 73 3.12 -8.63 -8.83
N GLU A 74 3.75 -9.65 -9.39
CA GLU A 74 5.21 -9.76 -9.41
C GLU A 74 5.80 -9.64 -8.00
N ILE A 75 5.15 -10.30 -7.02
CA ILE A 75 5.54 -10.21 -5.62
C ILE A 75 6.79 -11.03 -5.38
N THR A 76 7.82 -10.39 -4.82
CA THR A 76 9.03 -11.06 -4.34
C THR A 76 9.20 -10.70 -2.88
N SER A 77 9.42 -11.70 -2.03
CA SER A 77 9.52 -11.47 -0.59
C SER A 77 10.63 -12.28 0.04
N SER A 78 11.10 -11.77 1.16
CA SER A 78 12.04 -12.47 2.04
C SER A 78 11.53 -12.32 3.47
N VAL A 79 11.34 -13.44 4.16
CA VAL A 79 10.72 -13.46 5.49
C VAL A 79 11.69 -14.10 6.47
N GLY A 80 12.09 -13.33 7.47
CA GLY A 80 12.89 -13.81 8.60
C GLY A 80 12.02 -13.98 9.83
N ASP A 81 12.65 -14.24 10.97
CA ASP A 81 11.93 -14.49 12.23
C ASP A 81 11.25 -13.25 12.78
N TYR A 82 11.84 -12.06 12.56
CA TYR A 82 11.35 -10.81 13.11
C TYR A 82 11.21 -9.70 12.10
N THR A 83 11.76 -9.86 10.91
CA THR A 83 11.68 -8.86 9.84
C THR A 83 11.38 -9.54 8.53
N ALA A 84 10.72 -8.81 7.66
CA ALA A 84 10.44 -9.27 6.31
C ALA A 84 10.45 -8.05 5.39
N PHE A 85 10.70 -8.29 4.12
CA PHE A 85 10.47 -7.27 3.12
C PHE A 85 9.86 -7.90 1.87
N ALA A 86 9.20 -7.05 1.08
CA ALA A 86 8.67 -7.46 -0.20
C ALA A 86 8.69 -6.28 -1.16
N HIS A 87 8.81 -6.59 -2.44
CA HIS A 87 8.52 -5.61 -3.47
C HIS A 87 7.55 -6.22 -4.49
N ALA A 88 6.80 -5.36 -5.15
CA ALA A 88 5.75 -5.79 -6.07
C ALA A 88 5.41 -4.66 -7.03
N ALA A 89 4.69 -5.01 -8.09
CA ALA A 89 3.91 -4.03 -8.83
C ALA A 89 2.54 -3.92 -8.15
N VAL A 90 2.00 -2.72 -8.08
CA VAL A 90 0.68 -2.48 -7.51
C VAL A 90 -0.18 -1.72 -8.49
N ARG A 91 -1.41 -2.20 -8.70
CA ARG A 91 -2.39 -1.54 -9.57
C ARG A 91 -3.50 -1.00 -8.70
N TYR A 92 -3.76 0.28 -8.83
CA TYR A 92 -4.87 0.96 -8.17
C TYR A 92 -5.92 1.27 -9.22
N ALA A 93 -7.13 0.75 -9.05
CA ALA A 93 -8.22 0.98 -9.98
C ALA A 93 -9.41 1.61 -9.25
N GLY A 94 -9.81 2.81 -9.69
CA GLY A 94 -11.03 3.44 -9.21
C GLY A 94 -12.23 2.80 -9.89
N MET A 95 -13.18 2.28 -9.10
CA MET A 95 -14.33 1.55 -9.57
C MET A 95 -15.60 2.35 -9.31
N ASN A 96 -16.43 2.50 -10.34
CA ASN A 96 -17.73 3.12 -10.21
C ASN A 96 -18.71 2.19 -9.47
N PRO A 97 -19.81 2.74 -8.90
CA PRO A 97 -20.81 1.91 -8.22
C PRO A 97 -21.43 0.79 -9.08
N ASP A 98 -21.43 0.97 -10.40
CA ASP A 98 -21.95 -0.06 -11.33
C ASP A 98 -20.95 -1.18 -11.61
N GLY A 99 -19.76 -1.12 -11.02
CA GLY A 99 -18.71 -2.11 -11.21
C GLY A 99 -17.78 -1.86 -12.38
N SER A 100 -17.99 -0.78 -13.14
CA SER A 100 -17.09 -0.41 -14.23
C SER A 100 -15.85 0.32 -13.68
N GLU A 101 -14.73 0.18 -14.37
CA GLU A 101 -13.50 0.86 -14.01
C GLU A 101 -13.53 2.31 -14.51
N ALA A 102 -13.26 3.26 -13.62
CA ALA A 102 -13.21 4.68 -13.97
C ALA A 102 -11.81 5.08 -14.43
N GLU A 103 -10.79 4.72 -13.64
CA GLU A 103 -9.38 5.00 -13.95
C GLU A 103 -8.50 3.99 -13.23
N SER A 104 -7.26 3.87 -13.68
CA SER A 104 -6.28 3.03 -13.00
C SER A 104 -4.88 3.57 -13.19
N MET A 105 -3.99 3.17 -12.30
CA MET A 105 -2.57 3.45 -12.43
C MET A 105 -1.76 2.34 -11.80
N MET A 106 -0.52 2.19 -12.25
CA MET A 106 0.42 1.25 -11.65
C MET A 106 1.56 2.00 -10.99
N GLN A 107 2.07 1.42 -9.91
CA GLN A 107 3.26 1.91 -9.22
C GLN A 107 4.12 0.72 -8.81
N ARG A 108 5.32 1.02 -8.37
CA ARG A 108 6.18 0.05 -7.70
C ARG A 108 6.01 0.25 -6.21
N ILE A 109 5.97 -0.85 -5.45
CA ILE A 109 5.86 -0.78 -4.00
C ILE A 109 6.90 -1.68 -3.35
N THR A 110 7.51 -1.19 -2.27
CA THR A 110 8.34 -1.98 -1.39
C THR A 110 7.83 -1.79 0.02
N ILE A 111 7.68 -2.87 0.78
CA ILE A 111 7.28 -2.82 2.18
C ILE A 111 8.30 -3.54 3.04
N GLY A 112 8.57 -2.97 4.20
CA GLY A 112 9.33 -3.62 5.27
C GLY A 112 8.38 -3.90 6.42
N LEU A 113 8.49 -5.10 6.98
CA LEU A 113 7.67 -5.56 8.09
C LEU A 113 8.54 -5.90 9.29
N THR A 114 8.04 -5.64 10.48
CA THR A 114 8.69 -6.07 11.71
C THR A 114 7.65 -6.77 12.58
N LYS A 115 8.07 -7.84 13.22
CA LYS A 115 7.24 -8.57 14.17
C LYS A 115 7.41 -7.99 15.56
N PHE A 116 6.31 -7.51 16.13
CA PHE A 116 6.24 -7.00 17.50
C PHE A 116 5.39 -7.99 18.32
N ASP A 117 6.02 -8.70 19.22
CA ASP A 117 5.41 -9.85 19.91
C ASP A 117 4.90 -10.85 18.86
N ASP A 118 3.59 -11.05 18.73
CA ASP A 118 3.03 -11.94 17.71
C ASP A 118 2.44 -11.20 16.52
N ASP A 119 2.58 -9.87 16.47
CA ASP A 119 1.97 -9.04 15.44
C ASP A 119 3.01 -8.49 14.45
N TRP A 120 2.76 -8.69 13.18
CA TRP A 120 3.53 -8.09 12.11
C TRP A 120 2.94 -6.74 11.73
N LYS A 121 3.80 -5.72 11.67
CA LYS A 121 3.40 -4.37 11.26
C LYS A 121 4.30 -3.86 10.15
N ILE A 122 3.75 -3.03 9.27
CA ILE A 122 4.53 -2.34 8.24
C ILE A 122 5.34 -1.24 8.94
N THR A 123 6.67 -1.34 8.85
CA THR A 123 7.57 -0.33 9.43
C THR A 123 8.12 0.61 8.38
N HIS A 124 8.02 0.24 7.11
CA HIS A 124 8.40 1.10 5.99
C HIS A 124 7.59 0.74 4.76
N GLU A 125 7.19 1.75 4.02
CA GLU A 125 6.54 1.56 2.73
C GLU A 125 7.10 2.59 1.77
N HIS A 126 7.37 2.17 0.54
CA HIS A 126 7.91 3.04 -0.49
C HIS A 126 7.18 2.74 -1.79
N THR A 127 6.44 3.72 -2.28
CA THR A 127 5.86 3.65 -3.62
C THR A 127 6.59 4.61 -4.53
N SER A 128 6.74 4.23 -5.79
CA SER A 128 7.49 5.03 -6.74
C SER A 128 7.02 4.80 -8.17
N LEU A 129 7.37 5.76 -9.01
CA LEU A 129 7.12 5.73 -10.45
C LEU A 129 8.41 6.15 -11.15
N PRO A 130 8.74 5.54 -12.28
CA PRO A 130 9.82 6.08 -13.08
C PRO A 130 9.40 7.39 -13.73
N LEU A 131 10.36 8.28 -13.93
CA LEU A 131 10.14 9.51 -14.67
C LEU A 131 10.71 9.37 -16.07
N ASP A 132 9.98 9.85 -17.06
CA ASP A 132 10.50 9.96 -18.40
C ASP A 132 11.59 11.05 -18.40
N MET A 133 12.78 10.69 -18.86
CA MET A 133 13.95 11.57 -18.83
C MET A 133 13.76 12.81 -19.71
N GLU A 134 13.01 12.71 -20.78
CA GLU A 134 12.82 13.84 -21.71
C GLU A 134 11.73 14.79 -21.22
N SER A 135 10.58 14.27 -20.80
CA SER A 135 9.43 15.09 -20.40
C SER A 135 9.42 15.42 -18.92
N GLY A 136 10.11 14.63 -18.08
CA GLY A 136 10.04 14.76 -16.64
C GLY A 136 8.72 14.29 -16.05
N LYS A 137 7.87 13.63 -16.85
CA LYS A 137 6.57 13.14 -16.40
C LYS A 137 6.68 11.73 -15.84
N ALA A 138 5.82 11.43 -14.86
CA ALA A 138 5.73 10.08 -14.30
C ALA A 138 5.14 9.10 -15.31
N ILE A 139 5.63 7.87 -15.27
CA ILE A 139 5.14 6.76 -16.09
C ILE A 139 4.28 5.87 -15.21
N PHE A 140 2.99 5.77 -15.51
CA PHE A 140 2.00 5.06 -14.69
C PHE A 140 1.67 3.67 -15.21
N GLU A 141 2.34 3.21 -16.25
CA GLU A 141 2.10 1.91 -16.88
C GLU A 141 3.33 1.02 -16.78
N HIS A 142 3.06 -0.27 -16.62
CA HIS A 142 4.12 -1.28 -16.54
C HIS A 142 4.14 -2.13 -17.80
#